data_d4d0e8fabce6562b61c9fdcce84731f7
#
_entry.id   d4d0e8fabce6562b61c9fdcce84731f7
#
_cell.length_a   1.000
_cell.length_b   1.000
_cell.length_c   1.000
_cell.angle_alpha   90.00
_cell.angle_beta   90.00
_cell.angle_gamma   90.00
#
_symmetry.space_group_name_H-M   'P 1'
#
loop_
_entity.id
_entity.type
_entity.pdbx_description
1 polymer ?
#
loop_
_entity_poly.entity_id
_entity_poly.type
_entity_poly.pdbx_seq_one_letter_code
_entity_poly.pdbx_strand_id
1 'polypeptide(L)'
;MKDVWDVAVVGAGPAGAAAAREAARAGARTLLLERAEIPRYKRCGGGLIGLSQQAIADAGVDAAGLLRDDVGRVTFTSNGRRRFTRESAAFLPMVMRSELDAELVRQAQEAGAQLRTGTTVGAYAEDDGIVTLGTQAGPIWARAVVGADGSQGRCSSYVGVTHDHVDIGLEAELPMPSGAGWDGHVLLDWGPVPGSYGWVFPKGDTLTVGVIGDRGAGEAMRDYYRSFVARLGLDLTRAVHDGGHLTRVRAVDSPVRRDRVLVAGDAAGLLEPWTREGISYALRSGAIAGRAAATEVASYDGAVASALDPEMAAGRRARAAFTAHPGTVHSVFRYLPGMWDLFVRLVGGETTMAKQLERRSIRGLVGALGG
;
A
#
# COMPACT_ATOMS: atom_id res chain seq x y z
N MET A 1 -38.88 -3.76 10.65
CA MET A 1 -37.98 -4.55 9.80
C MET A 1 -36.56 -3.99 9.99
N LYS A 2 -35.53 -4.85 10.00
CA LYS A 2 -34.15 -4.38 10.03
C LYS A 2 -33.86 -3.63 8.71
N ASP A 3 -33.19 -2.46 8.79
CA ASP A 3 -32.69 -1.74 7.62
C ASP A 3 -31.39 -2.42 7.15
N VAL A 4 -31.47 -3.21 6.06
CA VAL A 4 -30.37 -4.05 5.57
C VAL A 4 -29.76 -3.40 4.35
N TRP A 5 -28.46 -3.15 4.39
CA TRP A 5 -27.68 -2.70 3.25
C TRP A 5 -27.37 -3.87 2.30
N ASP A 6 -27.24 -3.60 1.00
CA ASP A 6 -26.75 -4.63 0.09
C ASP A 6 -25.27 -4.89 0.34
N VAL A 7 -24.46 -3.81 0.46
CA VAL A 7 -23.04 -3.88 0.76
C VAL A 7 -22.68 -2.89 1.86
N ALA A 8 -21.96 -3.35 2.89
CA ALA A 8 -21.28 -2.50 3.84
C ALA A 8 -19.77 -2.63 3.67
N VAL A 9 -19.07 -1.50 3.60
CA VAL A 9 -17.61 -1.42 3.48
C VAL A 9 -17.04 -0.83 4.75
N VAL A 10 -16.04 -1.49 5.36
CA VAL A 10 -15.43 -1.08 6.63
C VAL A 10 -14.03 -0.55 6.39
N GLY A 11 -13.85 0.76 6.59
CA GLY A 11 -12.62 1.51 6.33
C GLY A 11 -12.68 2.28 5.00
N ALA A 12 -12.41 3.60 5.06
CA ALA A 12 -12.44 4.51 3.91
C ALA A 12 -11.02 4.88 3.42
N GLY A 13 -10.08 3.93 3.45
CA GLY A 13 -8.82 4.02 2.73
C GLY A 13 -9.00 3.65 1.25
N PRO A 14 -7.91 3.58 0.45
CA PRO A 14 -8.01 3.31 -0.98
C PRO A 14 -8.78 2.03 -1.32
N ALA A 15 -8.61 0.95 -0.56
CA ALA A 15 -9.35 -0.29 -0.79
C ALA A 15 -10.85 -0.13 -0.55
N GLY A 16 -11.22 0.51 0.56
CA GLY A 16 -12.64 0.68 0.90
C GLY A 16 -13.34 1.69 0.01
N ALA A 17 -12.69 2.80 -0.34
CA ALA A 17 -13.25 3.77 -1.26
C ALA A 17 -13.47 3.15 -2.66
N ALA A 18 -12.49 2.38 -3.18
CA ALA A 18 -12.64 1.65 -4.42
C ALA A 18 -13.76 0.59 -4.35
N ALA A 19 -13.86 -0.15 -3.24
CA ALA A 19 -14.91 -1.15 -3.04
C ALA A 19 -16.30 -0.49 -3.00
N ALA A 20 -16.46 0.58 -2.23
CA ALA A 20 -17.73 1.29 -2.11
C ALA A 20 -18.18 1.89 -3.45
N ARG A 21 -17.22 2.49 -4.19
CA ARG A 21 -17.49 3.03 -5.53
C ARG A 21 -18.00 1.95 -6.48
N GLU A 22 -17.30 0.83 -6.58
CA GLU A 22 -17.67 -0.23 -7.52
C GLU A 22 -18.96 -0.96 -7.12
N ALA A 23 -19.21 -1.13 -5.82
CA ALA A 23 -20.48 -1.69 -5.35
C ALA A 23 -21.66 -0.76 -5.68
N ALA A 24 -21.52 0.54 -5.44
CA ALA A 24 -22.55 1.53 -5.78
C ALA A 24 -22.80 1.62 -7.29
N ARG A 25 -21.73 1.60 -8.11
CA ARG A 25 -21.84 1.57 -9.58
C ARG A 25 -22.53 0.31 -10.11
N ALA A 26 -22.42 -0.80 -9.40
CA ALA A 26 -23.15 -2.03 -9.70
C ALA A 26 -24.63 -1.98 -9.27
N GLY A 27 -25.09 -0.85 -8.72
CA GLY A 27 -26.48 -0.64 -8.30
C GLY A 27 -26.78 -1.08 -6.86
N ALA A 28 -25.78 -1.52 -6.08
CA ALA A 28 -25.99 -1.92 -4.70
C ALA A 28 -26.18 -0.71 -3.77
N ARG A 29 -27.13 -0.79 -2.86
CA ARG A 29 -27.27 0.17 -1.75
C ARG A 29 -26.06 -0.01 -0.82
N THR A 30 -25.09 0.91 -0.92
CA THR A 30 -23.77 0.78 -0.33
C THR A 30 -23.53 1.75 0.83
N LEU A 31 -23.03 1.23 1.96
CA LEU A 31 -22.61 2.01 3.12
C LEU A 31 -21.10 1.91 3.31
N LEU A 32 -20.40 3.04 3.31
CA LEU A 32 -18.97 3.16 3.62
C LEU A 32 -18.80 3.67 5.05
N LEU A 33 -18.13 2.88 5.90
CA LEU A 33 -17.90 3.17 7.31
C LEU A 33 -16.44 3.57 7.54
N GLU A 34 -16.20 4.67 8.23
CA GLU A 34 -14.86 5.11 8.63
C GLU A 34 -14.86 5.55 10.10
N ARG A 35 -13.83 5.16 10.85
CA ARG A 35 -13.71 5.49 12.28
C ARG A 35 -13.31 6.95 12.53
N ALA A 36 -12.61 7.57 11.57
CA ALA A 36 -12.14 8.96 11.64
C ALA A 36 -12.96 9.87 10.73
N GLU A 37 -12.87 11.18 10.96
CA GLU A 37 -13.37 12.17 10.01
C GLU A 37 -12.44 12.24 8.78
N ILE A 38 -12.98 12.56 7.60
CA ILE A 38 -12.24 12.73 6.35
C ILE A 38 -12.17 14.24 6.02
N PRO A 39 -11.01 14.78 5.61
CA PRO A 39 -9.71 14.15 5.41
C PRO A 39 -9.01 13.78 6.72
N ARG A 40 -8.20 12.70 6.70
CA ARG A 40 -7.45 12.21 7.85
C ARG A 40 -6.00 11.91 7.51
N TYR A 41 -5.13 12.09 8.48
CA TYR A 41 -3.74 11.66 8.37
C TYR A 41 -3.63 10.12 8.22
N LYS A 42 -2.74 9.67 7.36
CA LYS A 42 -2.35 8.26 7.23
C LYS A 42 -0.86 8.17 6.87
N ARG A 43 -0.08 7.47 7.69
CA ARG A 43 1.34 7.20 7.43
C ARG A 43 1.52 6.53 6.08
N CYS A 44 2.39 7.12 5.24
CA CYS A 44 2.74 6.60 3.94
C CYS A 44 3.81 7.50 3.29
N GLY A 45 4.79 6.90 2.63
CA GLY A 45 5.75 7.66 1.83
C GLY A 45 5.11 8.54 0.75
N GLY A 46 3.93 8.16 0.25
CA GLY A 46 3.16 8.97 -0.71
C GLY A 46 3.54 8.79 -2.17
N GLY A 47 4.53 7.95 -2.49
CA GLY A 47 4.90 7.65 -3.86
C GLY A 47 3.88 6.77 -4.57
N LEU A 48 3.44 7.17 -5.76
CA LEU A 48 2.53 6.40 -6.61
C LEU A 48 3.35 5.51 -7.55
N ILE A 49 3.78 4.36 -7.04
CA ILE A 49 4.62 3.41 -7.78
C ILE A 49 3.81 2.26 -8.40
N GLY A 50 4.39 1.62 -9.41
CA GLY A 50 3.77 0.51 -10.11
C GLY A 50 2.44 0.90 -10.74
N LEU A 51 1.45 0.05 -10.61
CA LEU A 51 0.12 0.27 -11.19
C LEU A 51 -0.75 1.27 -10.42
N SER A 52 -0.20 2.00 -9.40
CA SER A 52 -0.98 2.94 -8.60
C SER A 52 -1.56 4.07 -9.43
N GLN A 53 -0.79 4.63 -10.38
CA GLN A 53 -1.26 5.72 -11.23
C GLN A 53 -2.45 5.29 -12.11
N GLN A 54 -2.34 4.11 -12.73
CA GLN A 54 -3.43 3.54 -13.53
C GLN A 54 -4.66 3.24 -12.66
N ALA A 55 -4.46 2.63 -11.50
CA ALA A 55 -5.56 2.29 -10.59
C ALA A 55 -6.29 3.53 -10.05
N ILE A 56 -5.58 4.64 -9.84
CA ILE A 56 -6.16 5.94 -9.47
C ILE A 56 -6.98 6.53 -10.62
N ALA A 57 -6.46 6.49 -11.84
CA ALA A 57 -7.20 6.92 -13.03
C ALA A 57 -8.46 6.07 -13.26
N ASP A 58 -8.37 4.75 -13.11
CA ASP A 58 -9.51 3.83 -13.19
C ASP A 58 -10.56 4.11 -12.09
N ALA A 59 -10.11 4.62 -10.93
CA ALA A 59 -11.00 5.09 -9.87
C ALA A 59 -11.66 6.45 -10.19
N GLY A 60 -11.37 7.06 -11.33
CA GLY A 60 -11.94 8.34 -11.74
C GLY A 60 -11.30 9.57 -11.07
N VAL A 61 -10.11 9.41 -10.51
CA VAL A 61 -9.37 10.47 -9.83
C VAL A 61 -8.36 11.09 -10.79
N ASP A 62 -8.42 12.42 -10.95
CA ASP A 62 -7.35 13.18 -11.59
C ASP A 62 -6.20 13.39 -10.59
N ALA A 63 -5.13 12.61 -10.76
CA ALA A 63 -3.96 12.71 -9.90
C ALA A 63 -3.20 14.03 -10.05
N ALA A 64 -3.34 14.76 -11.17
CA ALA A 64 -2.61 16.01 -11.40
C ALA A 64 -2.94 17.08 -10.34
N GLY A 65 -4.21 17.17 -9.91
CA GLY A 65 -4.64 18.09 -8.85
C GLY A 65 -4.14 17.72 -7.45
N LEU A 66 -3.65 16.48 -7.26
CA LEU A 66 -3.16 15.95 -5.98
C LEU A 66 -1.62 15.89 -5.91
N LEU A 67 -0.95 16.23 -7.01
CA LEU A 67 0.50 16.13 -7.12
C LEU A 67 1.18 17.13 -6.17
N ARG A 68 2.07 16.63 -5.33
CA ARG A 68 2.89 17.42 -4.41
C ARG A 68 4.33 17.57 -4.87
N ASP A 69 4.83 16.54 -5.56
CA ASP A 69 6.14 16.53 -6.20
C ASP A 69 6.11 15.48 -7.32
N ASP A 70 7.02 15.59 -8.28
CA ASP A 70 7.19 14.63 -9.38
C ASP A 70 8.67 14.30 -9.56
N VAL A 71 9.04 13.11 -9.13
CA VAL A 71 10.42 12.71 -8.96
C VAL A 71 11.02 12.19 -10.26
N GLY A 72 12.13 12.80 -10.66
CA GLY A 72 12.98 12.34 -11.77
C GLY A 72 14.39 11.92 -11.35
N ARG A 73 14.77 12.19 -10.07
CA ARG A 73 16.12 11.91 -9.56
C ARG A 73 16.07 10.95 -8.37
N VAL A 74 16.85 9.87 -8.44
CA VAL A 74 16.94 8.91 -7.34
C VAL A 74 18.41 8.68 -6.96
N THR A 75 18.70 8.85 -5.68
CA THR A 75 19.99 8.47 -5.08
C THR A 75 19.84 7.15 -4.36
N PHE A 76 20.73 6.22 -4.65
CA PHE A 76 20.84 4.95 -3.94
C PHE A 76 22.08 4.95 -3.03
N THR A 77 21.91 4.43 -1.82
CA THR A 77 22.99 4.18 -0.88
C THR A 77 22.87 2.77 -0.30
N SER A 78 23.93 2.27 0.30
CA SER A 78 23.92 1.02 1.05
C SER A 78 24.50 1.30 2.44
N ASN A 79 23.63 1.36 3.45
CA ASN A 79 23.92 1.79 4.80
C ASN A 79 24.69 3.13 4.84
N GLY A 80 24.19 4.11 4.09
CA GLY A 80 24.78 5.43 3.94
C GLY A 80 26.08 5.51 3.11
N ARG A 81 26.52 4.38 2.53
CA ARG A 81 27.76 4.28 1.75
C ARG A 81 27.46 3.96 0.28
N ARG A 82 28.49 3.83 -0.55
CA ARG A 82 28.42 3.42 -1.98
C ARG A 82 27.39 4.22 -2.79
N ARG A 83 27.30 5.52 -2.54
CA ARG A 83 26.33 6.42 -3.15
C ARG A 83 26.47 6.48 -4.67
N PHE A 84 25.36 6.44 -5.37
CA PHE A 84 25.23 6.83 -6.77
C PHE A 84 23.84 7.42 -7.03
N THR A 85 23.74 8.27 -8.05
CA THR A 85 22.49 8.93 -8.45
C THR A 85 22.18 8.60 -9.90
N ARG A 86 20.90 8.50 -10.22
CA ARG A 86 20.34 8.35 -11.56
C ARG A 86 19.24 9.37 -11.77
N GLU A 87 19.10 9.80 -13.01
CA GLU A 87 18.12 10.80 -13.41
C GLU A 87 17.43 10.38 -14.70
N SER A 88 16.16 10.76 -14.84
CA SER A 88 15.34 10.66 -16.04
C SER A 88 14.30 11.77 -16.06
N ALA A 89 13.40 11.79 -17.05
CA ALA A 89 12.16 12.53 -16.93
C ALA A 89 11.41 12.08 -15.65
N ALA A 90 10.57 12.94 -15.11
CA ALA A 90 9.76 12.62 -13.93
C ALA A 90 8.90 11.36 -14.18
N PHE A 91 8.88 10.45 -13.21
CA PHE A 91 8.23 9.14 -13.33
C PHE A 91 7.58 8.65 -12.03
N LEU A 92 7.80 9.36 -10.92
CA LEU A 92 7.31 8.99 -9.60
C LEU A 92 6.54 10.16 -8.98
N PRO A 93 5.23 10.24 -9.23
CA PRO A 93 4.36 11.23 -8.60
C PRO A 93 4.28 11.01 -7.09
N MET A 94 4.34 12.11 -6.33
CA MET A 94 4.23 12.12 -4.87
C MET A 94 2.95 12.83 -4.45
N VAL A 95 2.19 12.21 -3.54
CA VAL A 95 0.91 12.72 -3.05
C VAL A 95 0.81 12.70 -1.53
N MET A 96 -0.08 13.53 -0.98
CA MET A 96 -0.50 13.43 0.42
C MET A 96 -1.68 12.46 0.53
N ARG A 97 -1.56 11.47 1.43
CA ARG A 97 -2.59 10.46 1.62
C ARG A 97 -3.91 11.02 2.14
N SER A 98 -3.86 12.10 2.92
CA SER A 98 -5.07 12.77 3.38
C SER A 98 -5.94 13.29 2.23
N GLU A 99 -5.30 13.80 1.19
CA GLU A 99 -5.95 14.36 0.00
C GLU A 99 -6.39 13.25 -0.96
N LEU A 100 -5.49 12.30 -1.25
CA LEU A 100 -5.82 11.16 -2.10
C LEU A 100 -6.98 10.34 -1.54
N ASP A 101 -6.94 10.00 -0.24
CA ASP A 101 -8.01 9.23 0.38
C ASP A 101 -9.34 9.99 0.37
N ALA A 102 -9.32 11.32 0.62
CA ALA A 102 -10.52 12.15 0.56
C ALA A 102 -11.13 12.20 -0.84
N GLU A 103 -10.30 12.33 -1.87
CA GLU A 103 -10.77 12.33 -3.26
C GLU A 103 -11.35 10.98 -3.69
N LEU A 104 -10.71 9.87 -3.31
CA LEU A 104 -11.26 8.53 -3.55
C LEU A 104 -12.62 8.33 -2.86
N VAL A 105 -12.77 8.83 -1.64
CA VAL A 105 -14.06 8.79 -0.91
C VAL A 105 -15.11 9.65 -1.61
N ARG A 106 -14.74 10.84 -2.10
CA ARG A 106 -15.63 11.69 -2.89
C ARG A 106 -16.14 10.97 -4.13
N GLN A 107 -15.25 10.26 -4.84
CA GLN A 107 -15.62 9.43 -6.00
C GLN A 107 -16.60 8.29 -5.63
N ALA A 108 -16.42 7.68 -4.46
CA ALA A 108 -17.35 6.66 -3.97
C ALA A 108 -18.74 7.25 -3.66
N GLN A 109 -18.80 8.46 -3.07
CA GLN A 109 -20.05 9.16 -2.77
C GLN A 109 -20.76 9.61 -4.06
N GLU A 110 -20.02 10.10 -5.05
CA GLU A 110 -20.58 10.45 -6.39
C GLU A 110 -21.14 9.23 -7.11
N ALA A 111 -20.58 8.05 -6.90
CA ALA A 111 -21.13 6.79 -7.39
C ALA A 111 -22.40 6.33 -6.65
N GLY A 112 -22.78 6.99 -5.54
CA GLY A 112 -23.98 6.69 -4.76
C GLY A 112 -23.72 5.99 -3.42
N ALA A 113 -22.48 5.76 -3.01
CA ALA A 113 -22.19 5.20 -1.70
C ALA A 113 -22.47 6.22 -0.58
N GLN A 114 -23.08 5.79 0.52
CA GLN A 114 -23.30 6.63 1.69
C GLN A 114 -22.09 6.50 2.63
N LEU A 115 -21.46 7.63 2.95
CA LEU A 115 -20.36 7.68 3.93
C LEU A 115 -20.92 7.90 5.34
N ARG A 116 -20.40 7.15 6.32
CA ARG A 116 -20.61 7.38 7.74
C ARG A 116 -19.26 7.37 8.46
N THR A 117 -18.81 8.55 8.87
CA THR A 117 -17.59 8.77 9.66
C THR A 117 -17.86 8.53 11.15
N GLY A 118 -16.83 8.60 11.99
CA GLY A 118 -16.91 8.41 13.42
C GLY A 118 -17.42 7.01 13.83
N THR A 119 -17.38 6.02 12.92
CA THR A 119 -17.99 4.70 13.15
C THR A 119 -16.94 3.59 13.18
N THR A 120 -16.72 3.02 14.36
CA THR A 120 -15.82 1.88 14.55
C THR A 120 -16.61 0.57 14.55
N VAL A 121 -16.20 -0.37 13.68
CA VAL A 121 -16.74 -1.74 13.68
C VAL A 121 -15.89 -2.61 14.60
N GLY A 122 -16.53 -3.18 15.61
CA GLY A 122 -15.85 -3.96 16.65
C GLY A 122 -16.09 -5.46 16.57
N ALA A 123 -17.16 -5.90 15.92
CA ALA A 123 -17.55 -7.31 15.86
C ALA A 123 -18.24 -7.63 14.53
N TYR A 124 -18.14 -8.90 14.13
CA TYR A 124 -18.74 -9.46 12.93
C TYR A 124 -19.46 -10.75 13.32
N ALA A 125 -20.69 -10.92 12.85
CA ALA A 125 -21.44 -12.18 12.95
C ALA A 125 -22.27 -12.35 11.67
N GLU A 126 -22.43 -13.58 11.21
CA GLU A 126 -23.28 -13.90 10.07
C GLU A 126 -24.34 -14.91 10.49
N ASP A 127 -25.57 -14.63 10.13
CA ASP A 127 -26.72 -15.48 10.36
C ASP A 127 -27.73 -15.32 9.21
N ASP A 128 -28.21 -16.44 8.68
CA ASP A 128 -29.19 -16.50 7.57
C ASP A 128 -28.86 -15.57 6.38
N GLY A 129 -27.58 -15.56 5.98
CA GLY A 129 -27.08 -14.78 4.84
C GLY A 129 -27.04 -13.26 5.08
N ILE A 130 -27.17 -12.82 6.32
CA ILE A 130 -27.02 -11.42 6.74
C ILE A 130 -25.84 -11.28 7.69
N VAL A 131 -24.94 -10.37 7.34
CA VAL A 131 -23.82 -10.01 8.22
C VAL A 131 -24.26 -8.90 9.15
N THR A 132 -24.03 -9.08 10.46
CA THR A 132 -24.23 -8.07 11.49
C THR A 132 -22.89 -7.47 11.86
N LEU A 133 -22.75 -6.16 11.71
CA LEU A 133 -21.60 -5.36 12.16
C LEU A 133 -21.93 -4.71 13.50
N GLY A 134 -21.18 -5.06 14.53
CA GLY A 134 -21.30 -4.43 15.85
C GLY A 134 -20.57 -3.10 15.89
N THR A 135 -21.26 -1.99 16.12
CA THR A 135 -20.70 -0.64 16.27
C THR A 135 -21.08 0.00 17.60
N GLN A 136 -20.39 1.07 17.99
CA GLN A 136 -20.72 1.85 19.18
C GLN A 136 -22.12 2.51 19.13
N ALA A 137 -22.63 2.74 17.90
CA ALA A 137 -23.95 3.34 17.67
C ALA A 137 -25.07 2.29 17.48
N GLY A 138 -24.78 1.02 17.71
CA GLY A 138 -25.69 -0.11 17.50
C GLY A 138 -25.31 -0.94 16.26
N PRO A 139 -26.04 -2.03 16.02
CA PRO A 139 -25.75 -2.96 14.94
C PRO A 139 -26.12 -2.39 13.57
N ILE A 140 -25.32 -2.73 12.55
CA ILE A 140 -25.57 -2.48 11.13
C ILE A 140 -25.70 -3.85 10.45
N TRP A 141 -26.66 -4.00 9.56
CA TRP A 141 -26.90 -5.24 8.82
C TRP A 141 -26.63 -5.07 7.33
N ALA A 142 -25.93 -6.03 6.73
CA ALA A 142 -25.64 -6.04 5.31
C ALA A 142 -25.71 -7.46 4.72
N ARG A 143 -26.02 -7.56 3.42
CA ARG A 143 -26.01 -8.83 2.67
C ARG A 143 -24.58 -9.30 2.35
N ALA A 144 -23.66 -8.34 2.16
CA ALA A 144 -22.24 -8.61 2.00
C ALA A 144 -21.42 -7.51 2.67
N VAL A 145 -20.21 -7.87 3.12
CA VAL A 145 -19.29 -6.93 3.78
C VAL A 145 -17.93 -6.97 3.10
N VAL A 146 -17.36 -5.79 2.86
CA VAL A 146 -15.95 -5.64 2.46
C VAL A 146 -15.16 -5.04 3.60
N GLY A 147 -14.25 -5.82 4.20
CA GLY A 147 -13.31 -5.36 5.20
C GLY A 147 -12.08 -4.72 4.54
N ALA A 148 -11.92 -3.40 4.73
CA ALA A 148 -10.82 -2.59 4.23
C ALA A 148 -10.22 -1.75 5.38
N ASP A 149 -10.26 -2.28 6.60
CA ASP A 149 -9.90 -1.63 7.86
C ASP A 149 -8.39 -1.63 8.17
N GLY A 150 -7.56 -1.97 7.15
CA GLY A 150 -6.11 -1.89 7.17
C GLY A 150 -5.43 -3.04 7.91
N SER A 151 -4.10 -2.96 8.04
CA SER A 151 -3.26 -4.04 8.57
C SER A 151 -3.54 -4.41 10.04
N GLN A 152 -4.23 -3.57 10.79
CA GLN A 152 -4.59 -3.78 12.19
C GLN A 152 -6.10 -3.92 12.39
N GLY A 153 -6.84 -4.04 11.30
CA GLY A 153 -8.28 -4.19 11.33
C GLY A 153 -8.73 -5.55 11.91
N ARG A 154 -9.99 -5.61 12.32
CA ARG A 154 -10.59 -6.82 12.91
C ARG A 154 -11.14 -7.77 11.85
N CYS A 155 -11.39 -7.24 10.65
CA CYS A 155 -11.96 -8.02 9.56
C CYS A 155 -11.05 -9.16 9.14
N SER A 156 -9.72 -8.90 9.07
CA SER A 156 -8.73 -9.94 8.75
C SER A 156 -8.76 -11.11 9.73
N SER A 157 -8.94 -10.84 11.03
CA SER A 157 -9.05 -11.90 12.05
C SER A 157 -10.36 -12.69 11.93
N TYR A 158 -11.48 -12.01 11.59
CA TYR A 158 -12.76 -12.69 11.37
C TYR A 158 -12.71 -13.63 10.17
N VAL A 159 -12.08 -13.21 9.07
CA VAL A 159 -11.90 -14.02 7.86
C VAL A 159 -10.87 -15.14 8.06
N GLY A 160 -9.93 -14.96 8.97
CA GLY A 160 -8.85 -15.91 9.24
C GLY A 160 -7.61 -15.67 8.39
N VAL A 161 -7.33 -14.42 8.02
CA VAL A 161 -6.14 -14.06 7.22
C VAL A 161 -4.86 -14.43 7.97
N THR A 162 -3.98 -15.16 7.29
CA THR A 162 -2.65 -15.53 7.78
C THR A 162 -1.56 -14.78 7.03
N HIS A 163 -0.39 -14.62 7.65
CA HIS A 163 0.68 -13.79 7.13
C HIS A 163 2.00 -14.58 7.12
N ASP A 164 2.73 -14.52 5.99
CA ASP A 164 4.09 -15.06 5.87
C ASP A 164 5.11 -14.13 6.54
N HIS A 165 4.83 -12.82 6.50
CA HIS A 165 5.78 -11.83 6.90
C HIS A 165 5.10 -10.58 7.47
N VAL A 166 5.74 -9.99 8.49
CA VAL A 166 5.31 -8.73 9.11
C VAL A 166 6.50 -7.81 9.21
N ASP A 167 6.40 -6.65 8.57
CA ASP A 167 7.40 -5.58 8.70
C ASP A 167 6.93 -4.48 9.66
N ILE A 168 7.90 -3.77 10.22
CA ILE A 168 7.70 -2.51 10.93
C ILE A 168 8.29 -1.38 10.10
N GLY A 169 7.46 -0.40 9.75
CA GLY A 169 7.89 0.88 9.21
C GLY A 169 7.98 1.90 10.34
N LEU A 170 9.08 2.63 10.40
CA LEU A 170 9.28 3.80 11.28
C LEU A 170 9.45 5.01 10.38
N GLU A 171 8.67 6.06 10.59
CA GLU A 171 8.59 7.18 9.65
C GLU A 171 8.28 8.48 10.36
N ALA A 172 8.93 9.57 9.94
CA ALA A 172 8.59 10.92 10.32
C ALA A 172 8.22 11.78 9.10
N GLU A 173 7.29 12.69 9.30
CA GLU A 173 7.02 13.80 8.41
C GLU A 173 7.59 15.09 9.01
N LEU A 174 8.48 15.74 8.26
CA LEU A 174 9.21 16.94 8.62
C LEU A 174 8.85 18.08 7.68
N PRO A 175 8.84 19.33 8.13
CA PRO A 175 8.85 20.46 7.21
C PRO A 175 10.04 20.34 6.25
N MET A 176 9.82 20.65 4.97
CA MET A 176 10.87 20.61 3.94
C MET A 176 12.01 21.56 4.36
N PRO A 177 13.26 21.06 4.53
CA PRO A 177 14.37 21.93 4.87
C PRO A 177 14.72 22.87 3.71
N SER A 178 14.83 24.17 3.98
CA SER A 178 15.15 25.17 2.96
C SER A 178 16.49 24.88 2.28
N GLY A 179 16.51 24.89 0.94
CA GLY A 179 17.72 24.70 0.14
C GLY A 179 18.33 23.29 0.21
N ALA A 180 17.61 22.31 0.74
CA ALA A 180 18.14 20.95 0.90
C ALA A 180 18.24 20.12 -0.39
N GLY A 181 17.69 20.62 -1.52
CA GLY A 181 17.78 19.96 -2.83
C GLY A 181 17.00 18.65 -2.94
N TRP A 182 15.89 18.53 -2.19
CA TRP A 182 15.00 17.37 -2.22
C TRP A 182 13.91 17.47 -3.29
N ASP A 183 13.66 18.64 -3.88
CA ASP A 183 12.66 18.81 -4.93
C ASP A 183 12.96 17.86 -6.09
N GLY A 184 11.99 17.05 -6.50
CA GLY A 184 12.12 16.02 -7.53
C GLY A 184 13.14 14.93 -7.22
N HIS A 185 13.58 14.78 -5.96
CA HIS A 185 14.69 13.91 -5.58
C HIS A 185 14.35 12.97 -4.42
N VAL A 186 14.43 11.69 -4.67
CA VAL A 186 14.26 10.60 -3.70
C VAL A 186 15.62 9.99 -3.33
N LEU A 187 15.79 9.60 -2.07
CA LEU A 187 16.88 8.75 -1.63
C LEU A 187 16.33 7.40 -1.16
N LEU A 188 16.97 6.33 -1.61
CA LEU A 188 16.74 4.96 -1.16
C LEU A 188 18.04 4.41 -0.56
N ASP A 189 18.00 3.95 0.69
CA ASP A 189 19.14 3.36 1.39
C ASP A 189 18.87 1.88 1.68
N TRP A 190 19.69 0.99 1.14
CA TRP A 190 19.65 -0.41 1.54
C TRP A 190 20.18 -0.55 2.95
N GLY A 191 19.31 -0.93 3.88
CA GLY A 191 19.58 -0.91 5.31
C GLY A 191 20.54 -2.00 5.81
N PRO A 192 21.00 -1.88 7.05
CA PRO A 192 21.89 -2.86 7.69
C PRO A 192 21.18 -4.15 8.10
N VAL A 193 19.87 -4.10 8.32
CA VAL A 193 19.04 -5.27 8.62
C VAL A 193 18.67 -5.96 7.31
N PRO A 194 18.84 -7.28 7.17
CA PRO A 194 18.52 -7.99 5.95
C PRO A 194 17.08 -7.70 5.46
N GLY A 195 16.92 -7.33 4.19
CA GLY A 195 15.64 -6.99 3.59
C GLY A 195 15.06 -5.62 4.01
N SER A 196 15.79 -4.85 4.84
CA SER A 196 15.39 -3.49 5.20
C SER A 196 15.84 -2.45 4.18
N TYR A 197 15.10 -1.34 4.12
CA TYR A 197 15.54 -0.14 3.40
C TYR A 197 15.03 1.13 4.08
N GLY A 198 15.69 2.26 3.81
CA GLY A 198 15.27 3.60 4.20
C GLY A 198 14.91 4.42 2.97
N TRP A 199 14.11 5.44 3.19
CA TRP A 199 13.69 6.38 2.14
C TRP A 199 13.65 7.82 2.63
N VAL A 200 13.84 8.75 1.69
CA VAL A 200 13.52 10.16 1.83
C VAL A 200 12.67 10.55 0.64
N PHE A 201 11.45 11.00 0.90
CA PHE A 201 10.44 11.31 -0.11
C PHE A 201 9.93 12.75 0.05
N PRO A 202 10.12 13.61 -0.95
CA PRO A 202 9.58 14.96 -0.96
C PRO A 202 8.06 14.95 -1.25
N LYS A 203 7.32 15.82 -0.58
CA LYS A 203 5.89 16.05 -0.81
C LYS A 203 5.57 17.55 -0.71
N GLY A 204 6.17 18.36 -1.59
CA GLY A 204 6.04 19.81 -1.57
C GLY A 204 6.75 20.44 -0.35
N ASP A 205 5.99 20.99 0.57
CA ASP A 205 6.48 21.58 1.81
C ASP A 205 6.83 20.58 2.93
N THR A 206 6.61 19.28 2.66
CA THR A 206 6.80 18.18 3.60
C THR A 206 7.85 17.19 3.08
N LEU A 207 8.73 16.74 3.95
CA LEU A 207 9.68 15.66 3.70
C LEU A 207 9.31 14.43 4.56
N THR A 208 9.05 13.30 3.93
CA THR A 208 8.87 12.04 4.64
C THR A 208 10.17 11.27 4.66
N VAL A 209 10.64 10.91 5.84
CA VAL A 209 11.83 10.09 6.05
C VAL A 209 11.47 8.86 6.88
N GLY A 210 11.91 7.70 6.45
CA GLY A 210 11.58 6.47 7.17
C GLY A 210 12.48 5.29 6.83
N VAL A 211 12.28 4.22 7.58
CA VAL A 211 12.89 2.90 7.35
C VAL A 211 11.84 1.82 7.52
N ILE A 212 12.00 0.71 6.81
CA ILE A 212 11.12 -0.46 6.94
C ILE A 212 11.94 -1.74 6.91
N GLY A 213 11.53 -2.72 7.69
CA GLY A 213 12.16 -4.03 7.74
C GLY A 213 11.45 -4.97 8.70
N ASP A 214 12.02 -6.14 8.92
CA ASP A 214 11.42 -7.21 9.72
C ASP A 214 11.06 -6.75 11.14
N ARG A 215 9.81 -7.00 11.54
CA ARG A 215 9.31 -6.67 12.89
C ARG A 215 10.14 -7.37 14.00
N GLY A 216 10.64 -8.59 13.75
CA GLY A 216 11.45 -9.34 14.69
C GLY A 216 12.77 -8.65 15.02
N ALA A 217 13.26 -7.76 14.15
CA ALA A 217 14.46 -6.94 14.33
C ALA A 217 14.15 -5.53 14.91
N GLY A 218 13.07 -5.37 15.66
CA GLY A 218 12.54 -4.06 16.06
C GLY A 218 13.54 -3.12 16.76
N GLU A 219 14.50 -3.61 17.54
CA GLU A 219 15.55 -2.79 18.15
C GLU A 219 16.55 -2.29 17.09
N ALA A 220 17.08 -3.19 16.26
CA ALA A 220 17.98 -2.84 15.16
C ALA A 220 17.31 -1.90 14.14
N MET A 221 16.00 -2.03 13.94
CA MET A 221 15.24 -1.10 13.08
C MET A 221 15.14 0.30 13.70
N ARG A 222 14.98 0.42 15.03
CA ARG A 222 15.02 1.73 15.72
C ARG A 222 16.39 2.40 15.63
N ASP A 223 17.46 1.62 15.78
CA ASP A 223 18.83 2.11 15.66
C ASP A 223 19.14 2.52 14.22
N TYR A 224 18.67 1.74 13.25
CA TYR A 224 18.76 2.10 11.84
C TYR A 224 18.03 3.42 11.56
N TYR A 225 16.79 3.58 12.02
CA TYR A 225 16.01 4.80 11.84
C TYR A 225 16.72 6.03 12.39
N ARG A 226 17.17 5.98 13.66
CA ARG A 226 17.88 7.09 14.30
C ARG A 226 19.17 7.44 13.55
N SER A 227 19.98 6.44 13.22
CA SER A 227 21.25 6.65 12.52
C SER A 227 21.05 7.13 11.09
N PHE A 228 19.99 6.68 10.41
CA PHE A 228 19.63 7.13 9.05
C PHE A 228 19.25 8.61 9.07
N VAL A 229 18.34 9.02 9.93
CA VAL A 229 17.91 10.41 10.07
C VAL A 229 19.08 11.33 10.45
N ALA A 230 19.90 10.91 11.43
CA ALA A 230 21.09 11.67 11.86
C ALA A 230 22.11 11.86 10.72
N ARG A 231 22.36 10.83 9.90
CA ARG A 231 23.24 10.94 8.71
C ARG A 231 22.74 11.93 7.66
N LEU A 232 21.44 12.17 7.59
CA LEU A 232 20.82 13.12 6.69
C LEU A 232 20.84 14.56 7.26
N GLY A 233 21.28 14.75 8.52
CA GLY A 233 21.23 16.05 9.18
C GLY A 233 19.82 16.53 9.50
N LEU A 234 18.84 15.61 9.56
CA LEU A 234 17.45 15.91 9.85
C LEU A 234 17.20 15.89 11.37
N ASP A 235 16.31 16.75 11.82
CA ASP A 235 15.97 16.91 13.24
C ASP A 235 14.56 16.41 13.53
N LEU A 236 14.44 15.26 14.17
CA LEU A 236 13.17 14.62 14.54
C LEU A 236 12.34 15.45 15.54
N THR A 237 12.95 16.38 16.28
CA THR A 237 12.19 17.27 17.18
C THR A 237 11.26 18.23 16.41
N ARG A 238 11.50 18.40 15.12
CA ARG A 238 10.69 19.19 14.20
C ARG A 238 9.61 18.38 13.49
N ALA A 239 9.51 17.08 13.76
CA ALA A 239 8.53 16.23 13.10
C ALA A 239 7.11 16.64 13.47
N VAL A 240 6.26 16.82 12.45
CA VAL A 240 4.82 17.00 12.61
C VAL A 240 4.18 15.66 12.99
N HIS A 241 4.69 14.60 12.41
CA HIS A 241 4.33 13.23 12.72
C HIS A 241 5.58 12.38 12.85
N ASP A 242 5.66 11.55 13.89
CA ASP A 242 6.70 10.53 14.09
C ASP A 242 6.06 9.29 14.68
N GLY A 243 6.45 8.12 14.18
CA GLY A 243 5.98 6.84 14.73
C GLY A 243 6.06 5.68 13.74
N GLY A 244 5.47 4.56 14.15
CA GLY A 244 5.54 3.32 13.39
C GLY A 244 4.18 2.79 12.94
N HIS A 245 4.23 1.93 11.95
CA HIS A 245 3.09 1.11 11.53
C HIS A 245 3.57 -0.28 11.10
N LEU A 246 2.65 -1.22 11.12
CA LEU A 246 2.91 -2.59 10.65
C LEU A 246 2.35 -2.77 9.25
N THR A 247 3.16 -3.38 8.39
CA THR A 247 2.70 -3.94 7.12
C THR A 247 2.74 -5.46 7.20
N ARG A 248 1.81 -6.13 6.53
CA ARG A 248 1.63 -7.59 6.62
C ARG A 248 1.47 -8.16 5.23
N VAL A 249 2.35 -9.07 4.86
CA VAL A 249 2.24 -9.84 3.61
C VAL A 249 1.50 -11.14 3.90
N ARG A 250 0.39 -11.38 3.20
CA ARG A 250 -0.41 -12.60 3.37
C ARG A 250 0.36 -13.86 2.99
N ALA A 251 0.07 -14.96 3.68
CA ALA A 251 0.50 -16.29 3.26
C ALA A 251 -0.16 -16.71 1.93
N VAL A 252 0.50 -17.58 1.17
CA VAL A 252 0.03 -17.99 -0.17
C VAL A 252 -1.40 -18.52 -0.11
N ASP A 253 -1.69 -19.40 0.85
CA ASP A 253 -3.00 -20.05 1.01
C ASP A 253 -3.94 -19.30 1.97
N SER A 254 -3.61 -18.05 2.31
CA SER A 254 -4.43 -17.24 3.20
C SER A 254 -5.79 -16.94 2.58
N PRO A 255 -6.91 -17.09 3.31
CA PRO A 255 -8.22 -16.74 2.78
C PRO A 255 -8.33 -15.22 2.53
N VAL A 256 -9.11 -14.85 1.54
CA VAL A 256 -9.52 -13.45 1.28
C VAL A 256 -11.00 -13.23 1.56
N ARG A 257 -11.71 -14.30 1.91
CA ARG A 257 -13.15 -14.29 2.18
C ARG A 257 -13.51 -15.37 3.20
N ARG A 258 -14.50 -15.06 4.02
CA ARG A 258 -15.25 -16.02 4.82
C ARG A 258 -16.74 -15.72 4.62
N ASP A 259 -17.45 -16.67 4.06
CA ASP A 259 -18.87 -16.56 3.74
C ASP A 259 -19.16 -15.26 2.96
N ARG A 260 -19.89 -14.30 3.53
CA ARG A 260 -20.25 -13.02 2.92
C ARG A 260 -19.34 -11.85 3.32
N VAL A 261 -18.25 -12.12 4.02
CA VAL A 261 -17.26 -11.12 4.43
C VAL A 261 -15.99 -11.29 3.62
N LEU A 262 -15.68 -10.30 2.78
CA LEU A 262 -14.48 -10.21 1.95
C LEU A 262 -13.48 -9.28 2.62
N VAL A 263 -12.18 -9.47 2.38
CA VAL A 263 -11.13 -8.53 2.83
C VAL A 263 -10.30 -8.05 1.65
N ALA A 264 -9.93 -6.74 1.65
CA ALA A 264 -9.19 -6.11 0.57
C ALA A 264 -8.04 -5.23 1.10
N GLY A 265 -7.04 -4.97 0.26
CA GLY A 265 -5.86 -4.19 0.61
C GLY A 265 -5.09 -4.77 1.80
N ASP A 266 -4.61 -3.90 2.68
CA ASP A 266 -3.83 -4.30 3.87
C ASP A 266 -4.60 -5.23 4.81
N ALA A 267 -5.94 -5.17 4.85
CA ALA A 267 -6.76 -6.08 5.64
C ALA A 267 -6.68 -7.52 5.13
N ALA A 268 -6.41 -7.71 3.85
CA ALA A 268 -6.14 -9.00 3.23
C ALA A 268 -4.64 -9.37 3.19
N GLY A 269 -3.75 -8.49 3.69
CA GLY A 269 -2.31 -8.64 3.55
C GLY A 269 -1.82 -8.52 2.11
N LEU A 270 -2.57 -7.79 1.28
CA LEU A 270 -2.27 -7.56 -0.13
C LEU A 270 -1.43 -6.29 -0.30
N LEU A 271 -0.14 -6.48 -0.47
CA LEU A 271 0.84 -5.43 -0.85
C LEU A 271 2.02 -6.09 -1.55
N GLU A 272 2.79 -5.32 -2.31
CA GLU A 272 3.98 -5.80 -2.99
C GLU A 272 5.05 -6.21 -1.95
N PRO A 273 5.50 -7.49 -1.93
CA PRO A 273 6.31 -8.00 -0.82
C PRO A 273 7.70 -7.38 -0.67
N TRP A 274 8.29 -6.84 -1.73
CA TRP A 274 9.64 -6.24 -1.69
C TRP A 274 9.59 -4.73 -1.42
N THR A 275 8.85 -3.99 -2.22
CA THR A 275 8.76 -2.51 -2.13
C THR A 275 7.82 -2.05 -1.04
N ARG A 276 6.94 -2.92 -0.55
CA ARG A 276 5.83 -2.64 0.39
C ARG A 276 4.83 -1.63 -0.18
N GLU A 277 4.75 -1.54 -1.52
CA GLU A 277 3.72 -0.78 -2.19
C GLU A 277 2.35 -1.41 -1.92
N GLY A 278 1.40 -0.62 -1.45
CA GLY A 278 0.06 -1.11 -1.10
C GLY A 278 -1.08 -0.35 -1.78
N ILE A 279 -0.84 0.82 -2.37
CA ILE A 279 -1.90 1.67 -2.93
C ILE A 279 -2.56 0.99 -4.14
N SER A 280 -1.76 0.47 -5.09
CA SER A 280 -2.31 -0.21 -6.27
C SER A 280 -3.03 -1.50 -5.89
N TYR A 281 -2.46 -2.27 -4.95
CA TYR A 281 -3.09 -3.50 -4.44
C TYR A 281 -4.41 -3.20 -3.74
N ALA A 282 -4.45 -2.12 -2.93
CA ALA A 282 -5.65 -1.69 -2.24
C ALA A 282 -6.76 -1.29 -3.22
N LEU A 283 -6.45 -0.43 -4.20
CA LEU A 283 -7.42 0.01 -5.19
C LEU A 283 -7.95 -1.14 -6.05
N ARG A 284 -7.06 -1.99 -6.55
CA ARG A 284 -7.40 -3.13 -7.42
C ARG A 284 -8.20 -4.19 -6.66
N SER A 285 -7.75 -4.63 -5.48
CA SER A 285 -8.48 -5.61 -4.68
C SER A 285 -9.81 -5.04 -4.17
N GLY A 286 -9.84 -3.77 -3.79
CA GLY A 286 -11.06 -3.09 -3.38
C GLY A 286 -12.09 -3.04 -4.49
N ALA A 287 -11.69 -2.66 -5.70
CA ALA A 287 -12.58 -2.64 -6.86
C ALA A 287 -13.15 -4.03 -7.19
N ILE A 288 -12.32 -5.07 -7.13
CA ILE A 288 -12.76 -6.47 -7.32
C ILE A 288 -13.75 -6.86 -6.21
N ALA A 289 -13.42 -6.55 -4.93
CA ALA A 289 -14.27 -6.86 -3.79
C ALA A 289 -15.62 -6.16 -3.87
N GLY A 290 -15.66 -4.88 -4.25
CA GLY A 290 -16.90 -4.13 -4.39
C GLY A 290 -17.83 -4.71 -5.43
N ARG A 291 -17.31 -5.05 -6.62
CA ARG A 291 -18.09 -5.73 -7.66
C ARG A 291 -18.59 -7.08 -7.20
N ALA A 292 -17.73 -7.92 -6.62
CA ALA A 292 -18.11 -9.24 -6.13
C ALA A 292 -19.18 -9.16 -5.02
N ALA A 293 -19.04 -8.23 -4.09
CA ALA A 293 -20.00 -8.03 -2.99
C ALA A 293 -21.39 -7.61 -3.49
N ALA A 294 -21.44 -6.85 -4.59
CA ALA A 294 -22.70 -6.38 -5.18
C ALA A 294 -23.37 -7.43 -6.10
N THR A 295 -22.62 -8.39 -6.62
CA THR A 295 -23.11 -9.35 -7.62
C THR A 295 -23.02 -10.80 -7.12
N GLU A 296 -21.82 -11.35 -7.07
CA GLU A 296 -21.57 -12.74 -6.70
C GLU A 296 -20.32 -12.83 -5.79
N VAL A 297 -20.55 -12.92 -4.49
CA VAL A 297 -19.50 -12.95 -3.46
C VAL A 297 -18.47 -14.07 -3.71
N ALA A 298 -18.90 -15.24 -4.18
CA ALA A 298 -18.03 -16.38 -4.44
C ALA A 298 -17.02 -16.15 -5.58
N SER A 299 -17.25 -15.19 -6.46
CA SER A 299 -16.35 -14.85 -7.56
C SER A 299 -15.07 -14.15 -7.09
N TYR A 300 -15.04 -13.64 -5.85
CA TYR A 300 -13.96 -12.81 -5.32
C TYR A 300 -12.62 -13.55 -5.25
N ASP A 301 -12.61 -14.77 -4.72
CA ASP A 301 -11.40 -15.56 -4.50
C ASP A 301 -10.59 -15.73 -5.79
N GLY A 302 -11.26 -16.21 -6.84
CA GLY A 302 -10.63 -16.42 -8.14
C GLY A 302 -10.21 -15.10 -8.84
N ALA A 303 -11.02 -14.06 -8.70
CA ALA A 303 -10.73 -12.77 -9.32
C ALA A 303 -9.50 -12.08 -8.69
N VAL A 304 -9.36 -12.13 -7.36
CA VAL A 304 -8.19 -11.60 -6.64
C VAL A 304 -6.94 -12.42 -6.96
N ALA A 305 -7.04 -13.74 -6.92
CA ALA A 305 -5.92 -14.62 -7.23
C ALA A 305 -5.39 -14.37 -8.65
N SER A 306 -6.27 -14.33 -9.64
CA SER A 306 -5.90 -14.04 -11.03
C SER A 306 -5.22 -12.66 -11.20
N ALA A 307 -5.71 -11.65 -10.49
CA ALA A 307 -5.24 -10.27 -10.66
C ALA A 307 -3.93 -9.96 -9.90
N LEU A 308 -3.71 -10.60 -8.73
CA LEU A 308 -2.66 -10.16 -7.79
C LEU A 308 -1.61 -11.23 -7.45
N ASP A 309 -1.95 -12.52 -7.49
CA ASP A 309 -1.00 -13.57 -7.08
C ASP A 309 0.27 -13.63 -7.93
N PRO A 310 0.25 -13.40 -9.26
CA PRO A 310 1.48 -13.34 -10.06
C PRO A 310 2.45 -12.25 -9.59
N GLU A 311 1.91 -11.05 -9.25
CA GLU A 311 2.70 -9.94 -8.72
C GLU A 311 3.23 -10.24 -7.32
N MET A 312 2.39 -10.81 -6.43
CA MET A 312 2.80 -11.22 -5.10
C MET A 312 3.92 -12.27 -5.15
N ALA A 313 3.82 -13.26 -6.04
CA ALA A 313 4.85 -14.28 -6.23
C ALA A 313 6.16 -13.68 -6.75
N ALA A 314 6.09 -12.75 -7.70
CA ALA A 314 7.25 -12.05 -8.22
C ALA A 314 7.94 -11.20 -7.14
N GLY A 315 7.15 -10.46 -6.36
CA GLY A 315 7.64 -9.65 -5.24
C GLY A 315 8.32 -10.48 -4.14
N ARG A 316 7.78 -11.68 -3.82
CA ARG A 316 8.43 -12.61 -2.87
C ARG A 316 9.82 -13.03 -3.35
N ARG A 317 9.96 -13.35 -4.64
CA ARG A 317 11.26 -13.71 -5.24
C ARG A 317 12.24 -12.54 -5.21
N ALA A 318 11.79 -11.35 -5.61
CA ALA A 318 12.62 -10.15 -5.59
C ALA A 318 13.08 -9.82 -4.16
N ARG A 319 12.18 -9.94 -3.17
CA ARG A 319 12.50 -9.76 -1.76
C ARG A 319 13.52 -10.78 -1.25
N ALA A 320 13.36 -12.06 -1.60
CA ALA A 320 14.32 -13.12 -1.21
C ALA A 320 15.71 -12.82 -1.75
N ALA A 321 15.84 -12.48 -3.04
CA ALA A 321 17.09 -12.09 -3.67
C ALA A 321 17.72 -10.84 -3.01
N PHE A 322 16.92 -9.82 -2.73
CA PHE A 322 17.35 -8.60 -2.05
C PHE A 322 17.82 -8.89 -0.62
N THR A 323 17.08 -9.70 0.13
CA THR A 323 17.42 -10.05 1.51
C THR A 323 18.74 -10.83 1.60
N ALA A 324 18.95 -11.78 0.68
CA ALA A 324 20.15 -12.61 0.64
C ALA A 324 21.38 -11.82 0.14
N HIS A 325 21.20 -10.94 -0.86
CA HIS A 325 22.30 -10.31 -1.59
C HIS A 325 22.13 -8.79 -1.81
N PRO A 326 21.92 -7.96 -0.77
CA PRO A 326 21.64 -6.52 -0.94
C PRO A 326 22.78 -5.78 -1.64
N GLY A 327 24.04 -6.17 -1.39
CA GLY A 327 25.22 -5.59 -2.04
C GLY A 327 25.30 -5.91 -3.55
N THR A 328 24.88 -7.10 -3.96
CA THR A 328 24.82 -7.49 -5.38
C THR A 328 23.68 -6.74 -6.08
N VAL A 329 22.51 -6.66 -5.44
CA VAL A 329 21.38 -5.86 -5.95
C VAL A 329 21.80 -4.41 -6.14
N HIS A 330 22.49 -3.81 -5.16
CA HIS A 330 23.04 -2.46 -5.27
C HIS A 330 23.98 -2.31 -6.48
N SER A 331 24.88 -3.29 -6.70
CA SER A 331 25.82 -3.28 -7.81
C SER A 331 25.12 -3.46 -9.16
N VAL A 332 24.08 -4.27 -9.24
CA VAL A 332 23.22 -4.44 -10.41
C VAL A 332 22.56 -3.11 -10.79
N PHE A 333 21.95 -2.40 -9.83
CA PHE A 333 21.37 -1.08 -10.09
C PHE A 333 22.40 -0.04 -10.52
N ARG A 334 23.63 -0.16 -10.03
CA ARG A 334 24.69 0.78 -10.33
C ARG A 334 25.35 0.54 -11.68
N TYR A 335 25.60 -0.71 -12.07
CA TYR A 335 26.51 -1.06 -13.17
C TYR A 335 25.86 -1.80 -14.33
N LEU A 336 24.71 -2.47 -14.12
CA LEU A 336 24.10 -3.26 -15.19
C LEU A 336 23.34 -2.34 -16.17
N PRO A 337 23.75 -2.30 -17.47
CA PRO A 337 23.04 -1.52 -18.48
C PRO A 337 21.56 -1.90 -18.55
N GLY A 338 20.68 -0.91 -18.75
CA GLY A 338 19.24 -1.08 -18.85
C GLY A 338 18.52 -1.29 -17.51
N MET A 339 19.24 -1.45 -16.38
CA MET A 339 18.60 -1.63 -15.08
C MET A 339 17.89 -0.35 -14.61
N TRP A 340 18.47 0.82 -14.91
CA TRP A 340 17.82 2.09 -14.61
C TRP A 340 16.51 2.27 -15.40
N ASP A 341 16.52 2.00 -16.70
CA ASP A 341 15.31 2.08 -17.52
C ASP A 341 14.24 1.08 -17.06
N LEU A 342 14.67 -0.13 -16.66
CA LEU A 342 13.75 -1.10 -16.08
C LEU A 342 13.15 -0.60 -14.75
N PHE A 343 13.95 0.00 -13.89
CA PHE A 343 13.47 0.58 -12.62
C PHE A 343 12.45 1.69 -12.88
N VAL A 344 12.74 2.64 -13.77
CA VAL A 344 11.82 3.72 -14.16
C VAL A 344 10.50 3.16 -14.67
N ARG A 345 10.54 2.17 -15.56
CA ARG A 345 9.35 1.53 -16.12
C ARG A 345 8.54 0.73 -15.10
N LEU A 346 9.21 0.09 -14.14
CA LEU A 346 8.52 -0.62 -13.04
C LEU A 346 7.84 0.37 -12.09
N VAL A 347 8.56 1.43 -11.69
CA VAL A 347 8.05 2.46 -10.79
C VAL A 347 6.94 3.27 -11.45
N GLY A 348 7.10 3.64 -12.72
CA GLY A 348 6.10 4.35 -13.52
C GLY A 348 4.89 3.50 -13.95
N GLY A 349 4.89 2.19 -13.67
CA GLY A 349 3.75 1.32 -13.97
C GLY A 349 3.64 0.85 -15.43
N GLU A 350 4.64 1.12 -16.29
CA GLU A 350 4.64 0.66 -17.68
C GLU A 350 4.82 -0.86 -17.81
N THR A 351 5.36 -1.49 -16.78
CA THR A 351 5.53 -2.93 -16.70
C THR A 351 5.43 -3.39 -15.23
N THR A 352 5.38 -4.70 -15.01
CA THR A 352 5.31 -5.28 -13.67
C THR A 352 6.45 -6.27 -13.45
N MET A 353 6.78 -6.56 -12.18
CA MET A 353 7.80 -7.55 -11.85
C MET A 353 7.42 -8.94 -12.38
N ALA A 354 6.13 -9.30 -12.32
CA ALA A 354 5.65 -10.58 -12.86
C ALA A 354 5.97 -10.71 -14.36
N LYS A 355 5.61 -9.70 -15.17
CA LYS A 355 5.94 -9.69 -16.62
C LYS A 355 7.45 -9.73 -16.89
N GLN A 356 8.26 -9.09 -16.05
CA GLN A 356 9.70 -9.11 -16.22
C GLN A 356 10.31 -10.49 -15.90
N LEU A 357 9.79 -11.21 -14.91
CA LEU A 357 10.23 -12.55 -14.56
C LEU A 357 9.85 -13.62 -15.61
N GLU A 358 8.96 -13.32 -16.55
CA GLU A 358 8.74 -14.17 -17.73
C GLU A 358 9.97 -14.19 -18.66
N ARG A 359 10.77 -13.11 -18.68
CA ARG A 359 11.99 -13.01 -19.46
C ARG A 359 13.09 -13.87 -18.85
N ARG A 360 13.68 -14.78 -19.65
CA ARG A 360 14.71 -15.73 -19.19
C ARG A 360 15.91 -15.04 -18.50
N SER A 361 16.35 -13.89 -19.02
CA SER A 361 17.48 -13.10 -18.48
C SER A 361 17.20 -12.57 -17.07
N ILE A 362 16.04 -11.97 -16.86
CA ILE A 362 15.65 -11.41 -15.55
C ILE A 362 15.39 -12.54 -14.56
N ARG A 363 14.66 -13.58 -14.98
CA ARG A 363 14.40 -14.76 -14.15
C ARG A 363 15.71 -15.45 -13.74
N GLY A 364 16.66 -15.58 -14.67
CA GLY A 364 17.97 -16.17 -14.37
C GLY A 364 18.78 -15.31 -13.37
N LEU A 365 18.74 -13.97 -13.51
CA LEU A 365 19.40 -13.06 -12.56
C LEU A 365 18.81 -13.18 -11.16
N VAL A 366 17.48 -13.11 -11.03
CA VAL A 366 16.78 -13.22 -9.72
C VAL A 366 16.99 -14.61 -9.12
N GLY A 367 16.89 -15.68 -9.93
CA GLY A 367 17.14 -17.06 -9.47
C GLY A 367 18.57 -17.30 -9.01
N ALA A 368 19.57 -16.71 -9.66
CA ALA A 368 20.97 -16.78 -9.23
C ALA A 368 21.23 -16.04 -7.88
N LEU A 369 20.34 -15.16 -7.49
CA LEU A 369 20.37 -14.45 -6.21
C LEU A 369 19.49 -15.11 -5.14
N GLY A 370 18.98 -16.33 -5.37
CA GLY A 370 18.18 -17.09 -4.39
C GLY A 370 16.71 -16.69 -4.32
N GLY A 371 16.19 -16.08 -5.40
CA GLY A 371 14.79 -15.67 -5.54
C GLY A 371 13.90 -16.68 -6.26
#